data_e4d8ff2e148cbae0e407f649fcd235ea
#
_entry.id   e4d8ff2e148cbae0e407f649fcd235ea
#
_cell.length_a   1.000
_cell.length_b   1.000
_cell.length_c   1.000
_cell.angle_alpha   90.00
_cell.angle_beta   90.00
_cell.angle_gamma   90.00
#
_symmetry.space_group_name_H-M   'P 1'
#
loop_
_entity.id
_entity.type
_entity.pdbx_description
1 polymer ?
#
loop_
_entity_poly.entity_id
_entity_poly.type
_entity_poly.pdbx_seq_one_letter_code
_entity_poly.pdbx_strand_id
1 'polypeptide(L)'
;MDIFLPSKRRWAGYVAEAHAVEFYRSQGFCLLVQNGRLGRSEVDLLLWHPWQRLLLVVEVKYASGGFEHWRFPERQARRVWRAARGLRPPPLRAYEPELRLCLLSGSLKSPQIQEVRNILEGWD
;
A
#
# COMPACT_ATOMS: atom_id res chain seq x y z
N MET A 1 16.83 4.18 30.02
CA MET A 1 16.30 4.66 28.74
C MET A 1 15.17 3.73 28.31
N ASP A 2 14.00 4.26 28.17
CA ASP A 2 12.86 3.46 27.76
C ASP A 2 12.90 3.23 26.26
N ILE A 3 12.87 1.96 25.86
CA ILE A 3 12.80 1.61 24.46
C ILE A 3 11.33 1.38 24.12
N PHE A 4 10.82 2.19 23.21
CA PHE A 4 9.46 2.02 22.71
C PHE A 4 9.43 0.89 21.69
N LEU A 5 8.78 -0.21 22.05
CA LEU A 5 8.59 -1.33 21.14
C LEU A 5 7.13 -1.33 20.66
N PRO A 6 6.90 -1.47 19.37
CA PRO A 6 5.54 -1.57 18.87
C PRO A 6 4.85 -2.84 19.36
N SER A 7 3.52 -2.81 19.43
CA SER A 7 2.74 -4.00 19.74
C SER A 7 2.99 -5.08 18.68
N LYS A 8 2.68 -6.35 19.00
CA LYS A 8 2.81 -7.45 18.03
C LYS A 8 2.05 -7.14 16.73
N ARG A 9 0.87 -6.54 16.84
CA ARG A 9 0.05 -6.19 15.69
C ARG A 9 0.74 -5.12 14.83
N ARG A 10 1.30 -4.10 15.47
CA ARG A 10 2.01 -3.03 14.78
C ARG A 10 3.31 -3.54 14.16
N TRP A 11 4.01 -4.41 14.87
CA TRP A 11 5.22 -5.04 14.36
C TRP A 11 4.94 -5.85 13.11
N ALA A 12 3.85 -6.66 13.12
CA ALA A 12 3.45 -7.43 11.97
C ALA A 12 3.16 -6.54 10.75
N GLY A 13 2.53 -5.37 10.99
CA GLY A 13 2.29 -4.39 9.94
C GLY A 13 3.56 -3.85 9.32
N TYR A 14 4.57 -3.53 10.13
CA TYR A 14 5.86 -3.05 9.64
C TYR A 14 6.58 -4.10 8.82
N VAL A 15 6.57 -5.36 9.26
CA VAL A 15 7.19 -6.46 8.54
C VAL A 15 6.47 -6.70 7.20
N ALA A 16 5.14 -6.67 7.22
CA ALA A 16 4.35 -6.82 6.02
C ALA A 16 4.65 -5.71 4.99
N GLU A 17 4.75 -4.45 5.44
CA GLU A 17 5.10 -3.35 4.55
C GLU A 17 6.50 -3.53 3.95
N ALA A 18 7.47 -4.01 4.73
CA ALA A 18 8.81 -4.26 4.22
C ALA A 18 8.79 -5.32 3.10
N HIS A 19 8.01 -6.38 3.27
CA HIS A 19 7.82 -7.38 2.23
C HIS A 19 7.14 -6.81 0.99
N ALA A 20 6.13 -5.95 1.19
CA ALA A 20 5.44 -5.31 0.08
C ALA A 20 6.38 -4.39 -0.72
N VAL A 21 7.21 -3.60 -0.04
CA VAL A 21 8.20 -2.74 -0.69
C VAL A 21 9.13 -3.57 -1.57
N GLU A 22 9.68 -4.69 -1.04
CA GLU A 22 10.55 -5.57 -1.81
C GLU A 22 9.81 -6.17 -3.01
N PHE A 23 8.56 -6.58 -2.83
CA PHE A 23 7.75 -7.13 -3.90
C PHE A 23 7.62 -6.16 -5.08
N TYR A 24 7.37 -4.87 -4.80
CA TYR A 24 7.24 -3.87 -5.85
C TYR A 24 8.58 -3.44 -6.42
N ARG A 25 9.62 -3.30 -5.58
CA ARG A 25 10.96 -2.97 -6.07
C ARG A 25 11.49 -4.02 -7.02
N SER A 26 11.24 -5.29 -6.76
CA SER A 26 11.68 -6.38 -7.65
C SER A 26 11.02 -6.30 -9.03
N GLN A 27 9.91 -5.59 -9.15
CA GLN A 27 9.21 -5.37 -10.41
C GLN A 27 9.58 -4.05 -11.10
N GLY A 28 10.53 -3.30 -10.53
CA GLY A 28 11.00 -2.05 -11.14
C GLY A 28 10.37 -0.79 -10.60
N PHE A 29 9.56 -0.88 -9.54
CA PHE A 29 8.96 0.29 -8.92
C PHE A 29 9.95 0.99 -8.00
N CYS A 30 9.90 2.32 -8.01
CA CYS A 30 10.63 3.17 -7.08
C CYS A 30 9.67 3.64 -5.98
N LEU A 31 10.11 3.54 -4.73
CA LEU A 31 9.31 4.01 -3.60
C LEU A 31 9.41 5.53 -3.48
N LEU A 32 8.28 6.20 -3.50
CA LEU A 32 8.19 7.66 -3.38
C LEU A 32 7.80 8.09 -1.97
N VAL A 33 6.80 7.43 -1.39
CA VAL A 33 6.27 7.74 -0.06
C VAL A 33 5.99 6.43 0.65
N GLN A 34 6.37 6.35 1.91
CA GLN A 34 6.01 5.24 2.80
C GLN A 34 5.38 5.84 4.06
N ASN A 35 4.22 5.33 4.42
CA ASN A 35 3.45 5.81 5.58
C ASN A 35 3.24 7.32 5.52
N GLY A 36 2.85 7.82 4.35
CA GLY A 36 2.53 9.21 4.15
C GLY A 36 1.17 9.57 4.72
N ARG A 37 1.02 10.83 5.12
CA ARG A 37 -0.24 11.30 5.69
C ARG A 37 -0.66 12.59 5.01
N LEU A 38 -1.95 12.66 4.66
CA LEU A 38 -2.58 13.88 4.18
C LEU A 38 -3.88 14.08 4.97
N GLY A 39 -3.92 15.10 5.82
CA GLY A 39 -5.02 15.28 6.74
C GLY A 39 -5.14 14.09 7.69
N ARG A 40 -6.29 13.43 7.70
CA ARG A 40 -6.54 12.24 8.54
C ARG A 40 -6.34 10.93 7.77
N SER A 41 -5.95 11.02 6.51
CA SER A 41 -5.79 9.84 5.67
C SER A 41 -4.32 9.45 5.59
N GLU A 42 -4.07 8.14 5.59
CA GLU A 42 -2.72 7.58 5.45
C GLU A 42 -2.62 6.80 4.15
N VAL A 43 -1.42 6.85 3.57
CA VAL A 43 -1.05 6.08 2.39
C VAL A 43 0.11 5.19 2.81
N ASP A 44 -0.07 3.87 2.72
CA ASP A 44 1.00 2.95 3.09
C ASP A 44 2.19 3.10 2.15
N LEU A 45 1.96 2.97 0.84
CA LEU A 45 3.00 3.08 -0.17
C LEU A 45 2.52 3.89 -1.37
N LEU A 46 3.36 4.79 -1.85
CA LEU A 46 3.20 5.44 -3.15
C LEU A 46 4.45 5.12 -3.96
N LEU A 47 4.28 4.52 -5.15
CA LEU A 47 5.38 4.01 -5.95
C LEU A 47 5.25 4.45 -7.39
N TRP A 48 6.40 4.52 -8.08
CA TRP A 48 6.47 4.94 -9.48
C TRP A 48 7.27 3.92 -10.29
N HIS A 49 6.73 3.53 -11.44
CA HIS A 49 7.44 2.68 -12.40
C HIS A 49 7.83 3.53 -13.62
N PRO A 50 9.11 3.87 -13.77
CA PRO A 50 9.51 4.81 -14.83
C PRO A 50 9.33 4.26 -16.25
N TRP A 51 9.49 2.95 -16.44
CA TRP A 51 9.32 2.35 -17.77
C TRP A 51 7.85 2.18 -18.16
N GLN A 52 7.01 1.76 -17.22
CA GLN A 52 5.58 1.60 -17.46
C GLN A 52 4.81 2.92 -17.32
N ARG A 53 5.45 3.94 -16.77
CA ARG A 53 4.85 5.25 -16.49
C ARG A 53 3.58 5.08 -15.66
N LEU A 54 3.70 4.30 -14.62
CA LEU A 54 2.59 3.89 -13.75
C LEU A 54 2.83 4.37 -12.33
N LEU A 55 1.89 5.14 -11.81
CA LEU A 55 1.90 5.60 -10.42
C LEU A 55 0.95 4.70 -9.63
N LEU A 56 1.48 4.02 -8.60
CA LEU A 56 0.70 3.12 -7.75
C LEU A 56 0.55 3.70 -6.36
N VAL A 57 -0.66 3.64 -5.83
CA VAL A 57 -0.88 3.70 -4.40
C VAL A 57 -1.26 2.31 -3.93
N VAL A 58 -0.57 1.82 -2.90
CA VAL A 58 -0.75 0.46 -2.41
C VAL A 58 -1.13 0.49 -0.94
N GLU A 59 -2.23 -0.17 -0.63
CA GLU A 59 -2.65 -0.44 0.74
C GLU A 59 -2.18 -1.84 1.10
N VAL A 60 -1.44 -1.95 2.20
CA VAL A 60 -0.84 -3.22 2.64
C VAL A 60 -1.64 -3.76 3.81
N LYS A 61 -2.06 -5.02 3.71
CA LYS A 61 -2.80 -5.71 4.78
C LYS A 61 -2.15 -7.05 5.05
N TYR A 62 -2.11 -7.42 6.31
CA TYR A 62 -1.62 -8.73 6.73
C TYR A 62 -2.66 -9.44 7.59
N ALA A 63 -2.91 -10.70 7.27
CA ALA A 63 -3.72 -11.60 8.09
C ALA A 63 -3.15 -13.01 7.97
N SER A 64 -2.70 -13.59 9.09
CA SER A 64 -2.07 -14.91 9.09
C SER A 64 -2.97 -15.99 8.48
N GLY A 65 -4.28 -15.91 8.69
CA GLY A 65 -5.26 -16.86 8.16
C GLY A 65 -5.83 -16.52 6.77
N GLY A 66 -5.37 -15.42 6.16
CA GLY A 66 -5.85 -15.01 4.85
C GLY A 66 -7.04 -14.06 4.89
N PHE A 67 -7.63 -13.82 3.73
CA PHE A 67 -8.61 -12.75 3.51
C PHE A 67 -9.92 -13.24 2.89
N GLU A 68 -10.28 -14.49 3.09
CA GLU A 68 -11.41 -15.11 2.38
C GLU A 68 -12.72 -14.31 2.47
N HIS A 69 -13.05 -13.77 3.64
CA HIS A 69 -14.29 -13.03 3.86
C HIS A 69 -14.09 -11.54 4.04
N TRP A 70 -12.86 -11.06 3.81
CA TRP A 70 -12.55 -9.65 3.97
C TRP A 70 -12.89 -8.85 2.71
N ARG A 71 -13.38 -7.64 2.90
CA ARG A 71 -13.66 -6.70 1.81
C ARG A 71 -13.06 -5.35 2.13
N PHE A 72 -12.52 -4.69 1.11
CA PHE A 72 -11.99 -3.34 1.25
C PHE A 72 -13.15 -2.34 1.11
N PRO A 73 -13.48 -1.55 2.14
CA PRO A 73 -14.60 -0.61 2.04
C PRO A 73 -14.33 0.45 0.97
N GLU A 74 -15.31 0.68 0.11
CA GLU A 74 -15.20 1.68 -0.97
C GLU A 74 -14.82 3.06 -0.44
N ARG A 75 -15.43 3.46 0.68
CA ARG A 75 -15.16 4.76 1.30
C ARG A 75 -13.70 4.90 1.71
N GLN A 76 -13.11 3.86 2.27
CA GLN A 76 -11.69 3.84 2.63
C GLN A 76 -10.82 3.89 1.39
N ALA A 77 -11.15 3.11 0.38
CA ALA A 77 -10.41 3.09 -0.88
C ALA A 77 -10.35 4.47 -1.52
N ARG A 78 -11.48 5.17 -1.59
CA ARG A 78 -11.55 6.52 -2.14
C ARG A 78 -10.72 7.51 -1.33
N ARG A 79 -10.72 7.39 -0.01
CA ARG A 79 -9.91 8.24 0.87
C ARG A 79 -8.43 8.06 0.63
N VAL A 80 -7.98 6.81 0.56
CA VAL A 80 -6.57 6.48 0.30
C VAL A 80 -6.15 7.04 -1.07
N TRP A 81 -6.98 6.85 -2.07
CA TRP A 81 -6.71 7.33 -3.43
C TRP A 81 -6.58 8.86 -3.48
N ARG A 82 -7.50 9.58 -2.83
CA ARG A 82 -7.44 11.05 -2.78
C ARG A 82 -6.20 11.54 -2.05
N ALA A 83 -5.83 10.88 -0.94
CA ALA A 83 -4.61 11.22 -0.21
C ALA A 83 -3.38 11.01 -1.10
N ALA A 84 -3.33 9.91 -1.84
CA ALA A 84 -2.23 9.63 -2.76
C ALA A 84 -2.10 10.71 -3.83
N ARG A 85 -3.22 11.18 -4.37
CA ARG A 85 -3.21 12.29 -5.34
C ARG A 85 -2.58 13.55 -4.74
N GLY A 86 -2.94 13.88 -3.50
CA GLY A 86 -2.38 15.04 -2.82
C GLY A 86 -0.90 14.91 -2.46
N LEU A 87 -0.42 13.67 -2.30
CA LEU A 87 0.97 13.39 -1.95
C LEU A 87 1.88 13.19 -3.17
N ARG A 88 1.34 13.30 -4.37
CA ARG A 88 2.15 13.15 -5.59
C ARG A 88 3.26 14.19 -5.63
N PRO A 89 4.52 13.77 -5.93
CA PRO A 89 5.56 14.74 -6.22
C PRO A 89 5.19 15.59 -7.43
N PRO A 90 5.61 16.88 -7.48
CA PRO A 90 5.25 17.77 -8.58
C PRO A 90 5.47 17.19 -9.98
N PRO A 91 6.60 16.50 -10.28
CA PRO A 91 6.79 15.95 -11.62
C PRO A 91 5.75 14.89 -12.03
N LEU A 92 5.03 14.31 -11.07
CA LEU A 92 4.09 13.22 -11.33
C LEU A 92 2.62 13.65 -11.20
N ARG A 93 2.35 14.95 -11.10
CA ARG A 93 0.98 15.44 -10.93
C ARG A 93 0.07 15.17 -12.11
N ALA A 94 0.64 14.90 -13.29
CA ALA A 94 -0.14 14.54 -14.48
C ALA A 94 -0.63 13.09 -14.46
N TYR A 95 -0.14 12.27 -13.52
CA TYR A 95 -0.49 10.85 -13.46
C TYR A 95 -1.48 10.59 -12.34
N GLU A 96 -2.57 9.89 -12.69
CA GLU A 96 -3.53 9.46 -11.68
C GLU A 96 -3.03 8.17 -11.02
N PRO A 97 -3.07 8.08 -9.68
CA PRO A 97 -2.65 6.85 -9.02
C PRO A 97 -3.61 5.70 -9.31
N GLU A 98 -3.06 4.52 -9.56
CA GLU A 98 -3.83 3.28 -9.57
C GLU A 98 -3.77 2.69 -8.17
N LEU A 99 -4.93 2.39 -7.57
CA LEU A 99 -4.98 1.79 -6.24
C LEU A 99 -4.93 0.27 -6.35
N ARG A 100 -4.01 -0.33 -5.61
CA ARG A 100 -3.92 -1.78 -5.47
C ARG A 100 -3.88 -2.15 -4.00
N LEU A 101 -4.38 -3.34 -3.70
CA LEU A 101 -4.19 -3.95 -2.38
C LEU A 101 -3.08 -4.98 -2.48
N CYS A 102 -2.20 -4.97 -1.50
CA CYS A 102 -1.17 -5.98 -1.34
C CYS A 102 -1.51 -6.76 -0.07
N LEU A 103 -2.02 -7.97 -0.25
CA LEU A 103 -2.51 -8.81 0.83
C LEU A 103 -1.48 -9.88 1.15
N LEU A 104 -0.96 -9.86 2.37
CA LEU A 104 0.03 -10.80 2.84
C LEU A 104 -0.59 -11.75 3.85
N SER A 105 -0.32 -13.05 3.69
CA SER A 105 -0.88 -14.07 4.58
C SER A 105 0.16 -15.15 4.89
N GLY A 106 -0.16 -15.98 5.87
CA GLY A 106 0.73 -17.05 6.30
C GLY A 106 1.83 -16.53 7.21
N SER A 107 3.04 -17.07 7.06
CA SER A 107 4.18 -16.70 7.89
C SER A 107 4.74 -15.33 7.47
N LEU A 108 5.00 -14.46 8.45
CA LEU A 108 5.67 -13.18 8.18
C LEU A 108 7.10 -13.35 7.68
N LYS A 109 7.72 -14.48 7.97
CA LYS A 109 9.08 -14.76 7.52
C LYS A 109 9.12 -14.99 6.00
N SER A 110 8.08 -15.62 5.47
CA SER A 110 7.94 -15.91 4.04
C SER A 110 6.46 -15.86 3.67
N PRO A 111 5.85 -14.66 3.61
CA PRO A 111 4.41 -14.55 3.42
C PRO A 111 4.00 -14.88 1.97
N GLN A 112 2.77 -15.35 1.84
CA GLN A 112 2.13 -15.39 0.54
C GLN A 112 1.62 -14.00 0.23
N ILE A 113 1.83 -13.55 -1.01
CA ILE A 113 1.43 -12.22 -1.45
C ILE A 113 0.38 -12.36 -2.55
N GLN A 114 -0.74 -11.70 -2.34
CA GLN A 114 -1.82 -11.60 -3.32
C GLN A 114 -2.05 -10.11 -3.61
N GLU A 115 -2.02 -9.76 -4.89
CA GLU A 115 -2.30 -8.39 -5.31
C GLU A 115 -3.72 -8.30 -5.84
N VAL A 116 -4.48 -7.29 -5.40
CA VAL A 116 -5.81 -7.00 -5.93
C VAL A 116 -5.74 -5.69 -6.70
N ARG A 117 -6.11 -5.73 -7.97
CA ARG A 117 -6.08 -4.59 -8.89
C ARG A 117 -7.50 -4.13 -9.23
N ASN A 118 -7.58 -2.99 -9.89
CA ASN A 118 -8.83 -2.45 -10.46
C ASN A 118 -9.90 -2.17 -9.38
N ILE A 119 -9.45 -1.75 -8.21
CA ILE A 119 -10.34 -1.54 -7.05
C ILE A 119 -11.31 -0.39 -7.30
N LEU A 120 -10.86 0.66 -8.00
CA LEU A 120 -11.67 1.84 -8.28
C LEU A 120 -12.29 1.81 -9.67
N GLU A 121 -12.07 0.75 -10.43
CA GLU A 121 -12.64 0.63 -11.77
C GLU A 121 -14.16 0.54 -11.69
N GLY A 122 -14.84 1.41 -12.44
CA GLY A 122 -16.28 1.49 -12.43
C GLY A 122 -16.87 2.30 -11.29
N TRP A 123 -16.06 2.90 -10.46
CA TRP A 123 -16.52 3.78 -9.38
C TRP A 123 -16.51 5.23 -9.87
N ASP A 124 -17.65 5.81 -9.97
CA ASP A 124 -17.81 7.22 -10.39
C ASP A 124 -18.09 8.15 -9.20
#